data_9b63d047c346703e938dceb3308bef4b
#
_entry.id   9b63d047c346703e938dceb3308bef4b
#
_cell.length_a   1.000
_cell.length_b   1.000
_cell.length_c   1.000
_cell.angle_alpha   90.00
_cell.angle_beta   90.00
_cell.angle_gamma   90.00
#
_symmetry.space_group_name_H-M   'P 1'
#
loop_
_entity.id
_entity.type
_entity.pdbx_description
1 polymer ?
#
loop_
_entity_poly.entity_id
_entity_poly.type
_entity_poly.pdbx_seq_one_letter_code
_entity_poly.pdbx_strand_id
1 'polypeptide(L)'
;AEISALLKIDREVAKELESDFSYQITEISRYNKAEINQDLFDQVFGKDEVKSEEEFRNKIAESLKPQLETNSNFKFLLDVREYCEKKVGELTWPDALLKRVMLQNNQDKGEEFVEKNYAESIKQLEWHLIKEQLVKAAEVKVEDADIREAAKEMARMQFAQYGMTSI
;
A
#
# COMPACT_ATOMS: atom_id res chain seq x y z
N ALA A 1 -22.82 -12.98 -19.94
CA ALA A 1 -21.55 -12.24 -19.72
C ALA A 1 -20.74 -12.11 -21.02
N GLU A 2 -20.56 -13.19 -21.79
CA GLU A 2 -19.74 -13.19 -23.02
C GLU A 2 -20.41 -12.40 -24.16
N ILE A 3 -21.70 -12.61 -24.38
CA ILE A 3 -22.47 -11.87 -25.40
C ILE A 3 -22.51 -10.36 -25.10
N SER A 4 -22.71 -9.99 -23.86
CA SER A 4 -22.69 -8.61 -23.40
C SER A 4 -21.35 -7.92 -23.69
N ALA A 5 -20.24 -8.60 -23.40
CA ALA A 5 -18.89 -8.09 -23.67
C ALA A 5 -18.60 -8.00 -25.19
N LEU A 6 -19.01 -9.01 -25.95
CA LEU A 6 -18.78 -9.08 -27.40
C LEU A 6 -19.53 -7.99 -28.15
N LEU A 7 -20.81 -7.78 -27.80
CA LEU A 7 -21.69 -6.80 -28.46
C LEU A 7 -21.63 -5.40 -27.81
N LYS A 8 -20.91 -5.23 -26.70
CA LYS A 8 -20.83 -3.99 -25.91
C LYS A 8 -22.20 -3.45 -25.50
N ILE A 9 -23.10 -4.35 -25.09
CA ILE A 9 -24.43 -4.02 -24.61
C ILE A 9 -24.59 -4.37 -23.14
N ASP A 10 -25.64 -3.84 -22.49
CA ASP A 10 -25.97 -4.17 -21.12
C ASP A 10 -26.25 -5.67 -20.93
N ARG A 11 -25.94 -6.21 -19.75
CA ARG A 11 -26.14 -7.63 -19.42
C ARG A 11 -27.61 -8.04 -19.42
N GLU A 12 -28.51 -7.16 -19.03
CA GLU A 12 -29.93 -7.46 -19.02
C GLU A 12 -30.46 -7.53 -20.45
N VAL A 13 -30.07 -6.59 -21.31
CA VAL A 13 -30.39 -6.62 -22.74
C VAL A 13 -29.82 -7.86 -23.43
N ALA A 14 -28.61 -8.28 -23.04
CA ALA A 14 -27.97 -9.47 -23.59
C ALA A 14 -28.68 -10.79 -23.21
N LYS A 15 -29.44 -10.84 -22.11
CA LYS A 15 -30.25 -12.00 -21.71
C LYS A 15 -31.52 -12.16 -22.52
N GLU A 16 -32.07 -11.06 -23.04
CA GLU A 16 -33.30 -11.04 -23.83
C GLU A 16 -33.08 -11.28 -25.31
N LEU A 17 -31.80 -11.43 -25.75
CA LEU A 17 -31.47 -11.69 -27.14
C LEU A 17 -31.69 -13.18 -27.49
N GLU A 18 -32.65 -13.45 -28.36
CA GLU A 18 -32.94 -14.81 -28.90
C GLU A 18 -32.37 -15.03 -30.31
N SER A 19 -31.52 -14.09 -30.77
CA SER A 19 -30.93 -14.15 -32.12
C SER A 19 -29.65 -14.95 -32.19
N ASP A 20 -29.45 -15.68 -33.28
CA ASP A 20 -28.16 -16.30 -33.59
C ASP A 20 -27.17 -15.25 -34.11
N PHE A 21 -25.90 -15.41 -33.75
CA PHE A 21 -24.82 -14.52 -34.17
C PHE A 21 -23.77 -15.30 -34.97
N SER A 22 -23.36 -14.73 -36.10
CA SER A 22 -22.20 -15.20 -36.84
C SER A 22 -20.99 -14.29 -36.54
N TYR A 23 -19.83 -14.87 -36.34
CA TYR A 23 -18.58 -14.13 -36.15
C TYR A 23 -17.47 -14.72 -37.02
N GLN A 24 -16.53 -13.88 -37.40
CA GLN A 24 -15.31 -14.27 -38.08
C GLN A 24 -14.12 -13.84 -37.23
N ILE A 25 -13.20 -14.77 -36.96
CA ILE A 25 -11.93 -14.47 -36.34
C ILE A 25 -11.05 -13.79 -37.40
N THR A 26 -10.74 -12.52 -37.20
CA THR A 26 -9.92 -11.72 -38.11
C THR A 26 -8.44 -11.73 -37.72
N GLU A 27 -8.15 -11.89 -36.44
CA GLU A 27 -6.79 -11.90 -35.92
C GLU A 27 -6.70 -12.77 -34.66
N ILE A 28 -5.61 -13.51 -34.53
CA ILE A 28 -5.25 -14.25 -33.31
C ILE A 28 -3.92 -13.76 -32.82
N SER A 29 -3.91 -13.06 -31.68
CA SER A 29 -2.70 -12.61 -31.01
C SER A 29 -2.29 -13.58 -29.91
N ARG A 30 -1.02 -13.94 -29.86
CA ARG A 30 -0.44 -14.74 -28.77
C ARG A 30 0.62 -13.94 -28.05
N TYR A 31 0.52 -13.92 -26.73
CA TYR A 31 1.57 -13.39 -25.89
C TYR A 31 2.62 -14.48 -25.65
N ASN A 32 3.79 -14.32 -26.24
CA ASN A 32 4.95 -15.17 -26.00
C ASN A 32 5.94 -14.42 -25.11
N LYS A 33 6.61 -15.14 -24.21
CA LYS A 33 7.73 -14.54 -23.44
C LYS A 33 8.83 -14.17 -24.42
N ALA A 34 9.43 -12.98 -24.20
CA ALA A 34 10.58 -12.55 -24.97
C ALA A 34 11.80 -13.48 -24.71
N GLU A 35 12.63 -13.65 -25.71
CA GLU A 35 13.93 -14.29 -25.55
C GLU A 35 14.88 -13.39 -24.76
N ILE A 36 15.74 -13.99 -23.94
CA ILE A 36 16.75 -13.25 -23.18
C ILE A 36 17.93 -12.96 -24.12
N ASN A 37 17.86 -11.84 -24.80
CA ASN A 37 18.84 -11.40 -25.80
C ASN A 37 19.06 -9.87 -25.72
N GLN A 38 19.96 -9.34 -26.56
CA GLN A 38 20.29 -7.93 -26.55
C GLN A 38 19.09 -7.03 -26.87
N ASP A 39 18.16 -7.47 -27.73
CA ASP A 39 16.98 -6.70 -28.09
C ASP A 39 16.07 -6.47 -26.85
N LEU A 40 15.91 -7.52 -26.02
CA LEU A 40 15.18 -7.38 -24.76
C LEU A 40 15.90 -6.43 -23.79
N PHE A 41 17.22 -6.53 -23.68
CA PHE A 41 18.01 -5.67 -22.79
C PHE A 41 17.87 -4.20 -23.18
N ASP A 42 17.97 -3.91 -24.49
CA ASP A 42 17.86 -2.57 -25.04
C ASP A 42 16.45 -1.98 -24.88
N GLN A 43 15.41 -2.82 -24.97
CA GLN A 43 14.02 -2.39 -24.75
C GLN A 43 13.74 -2.02 -23.29
N VAL A 44 14.34 -2.75 -22.35
CA VAL A 44 14.06 -2.58 -20.91
C VAL A 44 14.91 -1.48 -20.29
N PHE A 45 16.20 -1.42 -20.60
CA PHE A 45 17.16 -0.52 -19.95
C PHE A 45 17.72 0.59 -20.86
N GLY A 46 17.47 0.52 -22.16
CA GLY A 46 18.05 1.42 -23.14
C GLY A 46 19.19 0.77 -23.90
N LYS A 47 19.46 1.33 -25.08
CA LYS A 47 20.42 0.78 -26.04
C LYS A 47 21.83 0.71 -25.44
N ASP A 48 22.45 -0.48 -25.52
CA ASP A 48 23.82 -0.77 -25.10
C ASP A 48 24.11 -0.58 -23.57
N GLU A 49 23.08 -0.35 -22.77
CA GLU A 49 23.19 -0.19 -21.30
C GLU A 49 23.51 -1.50 -20.57
N VAL A 50 23.11 -2.63 -21.15
CA VAL A 50 23.28 -3.97 -20.61
C VAL A 50 23.77 -4.89 -21.71
N LYS A 51 24.85 -5.64 -21.46
CA LYS A 51 25.51 -6.46 -22.51
C LYS A 51 25.51 -7.95 -22.21
N SER A 52 25.02 -8.37 -21.06
CA SER A 52 24.97 -9.77 -20.68
C SER A 52 23.70 -10.10 -19.89
N GLU A 53 23.30 -11.37 -19.92
CA GLU A 53 22.16 -11.85 -19.12
C GLU A 53 22.39 -11.64 -17.61
N GLU A 54 23.62 -11.83 -17.14
CA GLU A 54 23.98 -11.61 -15.75
C GLU A 54 23.78 -10.16 -15.32
N GLU A 55 24.27 -9.22 -16.13
CA GLU A 55 24.09 -7.79 -15.93
C GLU A 55 22.60 -7.39 -15.96
N PHE A 56 21.82 -7.95 -16.89
CA PHE A 56 20.39 -7.76 -17.01
C PHE A 56 19.66 -8.19 -15.74
N ARG A 57 19.95 -9.39 -15.23
CA ARG A 57 19.36 -9.91 -14.00
C ARG A 57 19.74 -9.08 -12.78
N ASN A 58 20.99 -8.64 -12.70
CA ASN A 58 21.46 -7.78 -11.61
C ASN A 58 20.77 -6.41 -11.62
N LYS A 59 20.64 -5.76 -12.77
CA LYS A 59 19.91 -4.48 -12.87
C LYS A 59 18.42 -4.62 -12.52
N ILE A 60 17.78 -5.72 -12.93
CA ILE A 60 16.40 -6.00 -12.49
C ILE A 60 16.34 -6.17 -10.97
N ALA A 61 17.23 -6.95 -10.38
CA ALA A 61 17.29 -7.14 -8.94
C ALA A 61 17.49 -5.81 -8.20
N GLU A 62 18.39 -4.97 -8.68
CA GLU A 62 18.61 -3.63 -8.14
C GLU A 62 17.38 -2.72 -8.27
N SER A 63 16.66 -2.78 -9.39
CA SER A 63 15.44 -1.98 -9.59
C SER A 63 14.29 -2.42 -8.68
N LEU A 64 14.20 -3.71 -8.36
CA LEU A 64 13.18 -4.26 -7.47
C LEU A 64 13.49 -4.07 -5.98
N LYS A 65 14.78 -3.99 -5.64
CA LYS A 65 15.23 -3.91 -4.24
C LYS A 65 14.60 -2.78 -3.44
N PRO A 66 14.52 -1.52 -3.93
CA PRO A 66 13.91 -0.42 -3.17
C PRO A 66 12.43 -0.67 -2.85
N GLN A 67 11.67 -1.25 -3.78
CA GLN A 67 10.27 -1.58 -3.56
C GLN A 67 10.10 -2.69 -2.53
N LEU A 68 10.91 -3.75 -2.62
CA LEU A 68 10.90 -4.84 -1.66
C LEU A 68 11.35 -4.38 -0.26
N GLU A 69 12.33 -3.48 -0.19
CA GLU A 69 12.82 -2.89 1.05
C GLU A 69 11.73 -2.06 1.73
N THR A 70 11.00 -1.24 0.97
CA THR A 70 9.84 -0.49 1.48
C THR A 70 8.77 -1.41 2.05
N ASN A 71 8.41 -2.48 1.33
CA ASN A 71 7.44 -3.47 1.79
C ASN A 71 7.91 -4.21 3.04
N SER A 72 9.20 -4.57 3.09
CA SER A 72 9.83 -5.24 4.23
C SER A 72 9.83 -4.33 5.46
N ASN A 73 10.17 -3.06 5.31
CA ASN A 73 10.14 -2.08 6.40
C ASN A 73 8.72 -1.87 6.92
N PHE A 74 7.74 -1.78 6.04
CA PHE A 74 6.34 -1.70 6.45
C PHE A 74 5.90 -2.93 7.25
N LYS A 75 6.22 -4.13 6.75
CA LYS A 75 5.92 -5.38 7.47
C LYS A 75 6.64 -5.43 8.82
N PHE A 76 7.90 -5.02 8.89
CA PHE A 76 8.66 -4.94 10.13
C PHE A 76 7.99 -4.05 11.17
N LEU A 77 7.48 -2.87 10.78
CA LEU A 77 6.76 -1.99 11.69
C LEU A 77 5.49 -2.63 12.26
N LEU A 78 4.75 -3.36 11.44
CA LEU A 78 3.57 -4.10 11.88
C LEU A 78 3.94 -5.22 12.87
N ASP A 79 4.99 -5.97 12.58
CA ASP A 79 5.46 -7.08 13.41
C ASP A 79 6.01 -6.57 14.75
N VAL A 80 6.73 -5.45 14.76
CA VAL A 80 7.19 -4.79 15.99
C VAL A 80 6.00 -4.35 16.83
N ARG A 81 4.99 -3.76 16.22
CA ARG A 81 3.78 -3.36 16.94
C ARG A 81 3.10 -4.56 17.59
N GLU A 82 2.84 -5.61 16.83
CA GLU A 82 2.21 -6.83 17.33
C GLU A 82 3.02 -7.48 18.46
N TYR A 83 4.34 -7.54 18.29
CA TYR A 83 5.25 -8.07 19.32
C TYR A 83 5.18 -7.25 20.62
N CYS A 84 5.22 -5.93 20.52
CA CYS A 84 5.18 -5.05 21.69
C CYS A 84 3.84 -5.13 22.41
N GLU A 85 2.71 -5.10 21.67
CA GLU A 85 1.36 -5.24 22.23
C GLU A 85 1.23 -6.59 22.98
N LYS A 86 1.68 -7.69 22.38
CA LYS A 86 1.70 -9.00 23.04
C LYS A 86 2.58 -9.04 24.29
N LYS A 87 3.72 -8.36 24.27
CA LYS A 87 4.65 -8.32 25.40
C LYS A 87 4.15 -7.50 26.57
N VAL A 88 3.43 -6.43 26.31
CA VAL A 88 2.78 -5.60 27.32
C VAL A 88 1.59 -6.32 27.94
N GLY A 89 0.82 -7.07 27.12
CA GLY A 89 -0.35 -7.79 27.54
C GLY A 89 -1.55 -6.89 27.80
N GLU A 90 -2.56 -7.40 28.51
CA GLU A 90 -3.79 -6.67 28.79
C GLU A 90 -3.56 -5.55 29.83
N LEU A 91 -3.96 -4.34 29.47
CA LEU A 91 -3.91 -3.18 30.35
C LEU A 91 -5.31 -2.84 30.88
N THR A 92 -5.35 -2.38 32.14
CA THR A 92 -6.60 -1.87 32.73
C THR A 92 -6.69 -0.36 32.50
N TRP A 93 -7.78 0.06 31.90
CA TRP A 93 -8.00 1.45 31.51
C TRP A 93 -9.07 2.12 32.40
N PRO A 94 -8.94 3.42 32.69
CA PRO A 94 -9.99 4.20 33.35
C PRO A 94 -11.08 4.59 32.33
N ASP A 95 -11.85 3.62 31.86
CA ASP A 95 -12.78 3.75 30.74
C ASP A 95 -13.74 4.93 30.87
N ALA A 96 -14.33 5.10 32.06
CA ALA A 96 -15.27 6.20 32.32
C ALA A 96 -14.62 7.59 32.08
N LEU A 97 -13.35 7.75 32.48
CA LEU A 97 -12.60 8.99 32.26
C LEU A 97 -12.28 9.16 30.78
N LEU A 98 -11.78 8.13 30.14
CA LEU A 98 -11.37 8.18 28.74
C LEU A 98 -12.54 8.43 27.79
N LYS A 99 -13.70 7.77 28.01
CA LYS A 99 -14.92 8.05 27.27
C LYS A 99 -15.38 9.51 27.44
N ARG A 100 -15.32 10.03 28.66
CA ARG A 100 -15.66 11.44 28.92
C ARG A 100 -14.73 12.42 28.18
N VAL A 101 -13.42 12.16 28.19
CA VAL A 101 -12.44 12.98 27.46
C VAL A 101 -12.69 12.87 25.95
N MET A 102 -12.96 11.67 25.45
CA MET A 102 -13.27 11.45 24.03
C MET A 102 -14.53 12.20 23.61
N LEU A 103 -15.58 12.19 24.44
CA LEU A 103 -16.81 12.95 24.20
C LEU A 103 -16.55 14.45 24.20
N GLN A 104 -15.76 14.93 25.16
CA GLN A 104 -15.40 16.36 25.27
C GLN A 104 -14.64 16.85 24.03
N ASN A 105 -13.78 16.01 23.46
CA ASN A 105 -13.02 16.34 22.24
C ASN A 105 -13.83 16.18 20.95
N ASN A 106 -15.00 15.53 21.00
CA ASN A 106 -15.89 15.29 19.85
C ASN A 106 -17.35 15.65 20.19
N GLN A 107 -17.57 16.83 20.74
CA GLN A 107 -18.90 17.28 21.19
C GLN A 107 -19.94 17.31 20.07
N ASP A 108 -19.50 17.55 18.84
CA ASP A 108 -20.31 17.56 17.62
C ASP A 108 -20.82 16.19 17.20
N LYS A 109 -20.18 15.09 17.66
CA LYS A 109 -20.47 13.71 17.23
C LYS A 109 -21.31 12.89 18.22
N GLY A 110 -21.39 13.33 19.47
CA GLY A 110 -22.21 12.72 20.51
C GLY A 110 -21.70 11.39 21.07
N GLU A 111 -22.51 10.81 21.97
CA GLU A 111 -22.14 9.57 22.70
C GLU A 111 -22.07 8.34 21.81
N GLU A 112 -22.92 8.21 20.83
CA GLU A 112 -22.92 7.08 19.90
C GLU A 112 -21.59 6.92 19.15
N PHE A 113 -21.00 8.06 18.75
CA PHE A 113 -19.67 8.07 18.17
C PHE A 113 -18.60 7.56 19.13
N VAL A 114 -18.67 7.92 20.40
CA VAL A 114 -17.73 7.48 21.44
C VAL A 114 -17.83 5.97 21.62
N GLU A 115 -19.03 5.43 21.80
CA GLU A 115 -19.23 4.00 22.02
C GLU A 115 -18.72 3.16 20.82
N LYS A 116 -18.99 3.62 19.61
CA LYS A 116 -18.57 2.93 18.38
C LYS A 116 -17.05 2.93 18.18
N ASN A 117 -16.36 4.00 18.54
CA ASN A 117 -14.94 4.18 18.24
C ASN A 117 -14.02 3.99 19.45
N TYR A 118 -14.58 3.76 20.66
CA TYR A 118 -13.80 3.69 21.90
C TYR A 118 -12.75 2.58 21.86
N ALA A 119 -13.13 1.37 21.47
CA ALA A 119 -12.23 0.22 21.45
C ALA A 119 -11.01 0.46 20.54
N GLU A 120 -11.22 1.06 19.36
CA GLU A 120 -10.14 1.38 18.44
C GLU A 120 -9.26 2.53 19.00
N SER A 121 -9.88 3.53 19.63
CA SER A 121 -9.15 4.63 20.27
C SER A 121 -8.24 4.15 21.39
N ILE A 122 -8.68 3.17 22.18
CA ILE A 122 -7.85 2.56 23.23
C ILE A 122 -6.65 1.84 22.65
N LYS A 123 -6.82 1.06 21.58
CA LYS A 123 -5.69 0.40 20.88
C LYS A 123 -4.67 1.42 20.36
N GLN A 124 -5.14 2.54 19.82
CA GLN A 124 -4.25 3.60 19.37
C GLN A 124 -3.53 4.28 20.54
N LEU A 125 -4.22 4.50 21.65
CA LEU A 125 -3.62 5.06 22.88
C LEU A 125 -2.55 4.12 23.44
N GLU A 126 -2.85 2.81 23.52
CA GLU A 126 -1.90 1.79 23.97
C GLU A 126 -0.63 1.82 23.11
N TRP A 127 -0.79 1.76 21.79
CA TRP A 127 0.34 1.85 20.89
C TRP A 127 1.12 3.17 21.02
N HIS A 128 0.43 4.27 21.24
CA HIS A 128 1.08 5.56 21.49
C HIS A 128 1.97 5.54 22.74
N LEU A 129 1.46 4.99 23.85
CA LEU A 129 2.21 4.88 25.10
C LEU A 129 3.41 3.93 24.97
N ILE A 130 3.24 2.81 24.26
CA ILE A 130 4.34 1.87 23.96
C ILE A 130 5.43 2.60 23.17
N LYS A 131 5.08 3.34 22.13
CA LYS A 131 6.05 4.13 21.34
C LYS A 131 6.78 5.16 22.19
N GLU A 132 6.08 5.89 23.06
CA GLU A 132 6.71 6.85 23.96
C GLU A 132 7.77 6.19 24.86
N GLN A 133 7.47 5.01 25.40
CA GLN A 133 8.44 4.29 26.23
C GLN A 133 9.64 3.80 25.41
N LEU A 134 9.42 3.32 24.20
CA LEU A 134 10.51 2.92 23.29
C LEU A 134 11.41 4.10 22.93
N VAL A 135 10.82 5.24 22.58
CA VAL A 135 11.55 6.48 22.26
C VAL A 135 12.39 6.95 23.45
N LYS A 136 11.82 6.92 24.67
CA LYS A 136 12.55 7.28 25.90
C LYS A 136 13.68 6.30 26.18
N ALA A 137 13.43 4.99 26.07
CA ALA A 137 14.43 3.96 26.35
C ALA A 137 15.60 3.97 25.35
N ALA A 138 15.33 4.32 24.10
CA ALA A 138 16.32 4.42 23.05
C ALA A 138 16.95 5.82 22.93
N GLU A 139 16.56 6.76 23.77
CA GLU A 139 17.00 8.17 23.73
C GLU A 139 16.92 8.82 22.34
N VAL A 140 15.89 8.42 21.57
CA VAL A 140 15.70 8.92 20.20
C VAL A 140 15.40 10.43 20.23
N LYS A 141 16.17 11.17 19.47
CA LYS A 141 15.94 12.61 19.25
C LYS A 141 15.52 12.79 17.79
N VAL A 142 14.47 13.57 17.60
CA VAL A 142 14.00 13.95 16.25
C VAL A 142 14.54 15.35 15.97
N GLU A 143 15.33 15.47 14.91
CA GLU A 143 15.88 16.73 14.45
C GLU A 143 15.04 17.30 13.29
N ASP A 144 15.19 18.60 13.01
CA ASP A 144 14.51 19.25 11.87
C ASP A 144 14.83 18.59 10.52
N ALA A 145 16.01 18.00 10.40
CA ALA A 145 16.41 17.25 9.22
C ALA A 145 15.54 16.01 9.00
N ASP A 146 15.25 15.25 10.07
CA ASP A 146 14.44 14.04 10.03
C ASP A 146 12.99 14.36 9.61
N ILE A 147 12.45 15.46 10.16
CA ILE A 147 11.11 15.95 9.81
C ILE A 147 11.03 16.33 8.34
N ARG A 148 12.05 17.01 7.81
CA ARG A 148 12.10 17.42 6.41
C ARG A 148 12.21 16.23 5.47
N GLU A 149 13.02 15.22 5.79
CA GLU A 149 13.12 14.00 5.00
C GLU A 149 11.80 13.20 5.01
N ALA A 150 11.17 13.03 6.16
CA ALA A 150 9.87 12.39 6.25
C ALA A 150 8.79 13.15 5.43
N ALA A 151 8.79 14.48 5.48
CA ALA A 151 7.87 15.30 4.68
C ALA A 151 8.11 15.14 3.17
N LYS A 152 9.38 15.08 2.73
CA LYS A 152 9.72 14.83 1.32
C LYS A 152 9.25 13.45 0.86
N GLU A 153 9.47 12.41 1.68
CA GLU A 153 9.01 11.06 1.35
C GLU A 153 7.48 10.99 1.25
N MET A 154 6.75 11.62 2.16
CA MET A 154 5.29 11.71 2.07
C MET A 154 4.84 12.45 0.81
N ALA A 155 5.49 13.57 0.46
CA ALA A 155 5.20 14.31 -0.76
C ALA A 155 5.46 13.44 -2.00
N ARG A 156 6.60 12.76 -2.08
CA ARG A 156 6.92 11.83 -3.19
C ARG A 156 5.88 10.73 -3.35
N MET A 157 5.48 10.08 -2.25
CA MET A 157 4.44 9.05 -2.28
C MET A 157 3.11 9.61 -2.78
N GLN A 158 2.74 10.81 -2.35
CA GLN A 158 1.50 11.44 -2.77
C GLN A 158 1.53 11.82 -4.27
N PHE A 159 2.63 12.38 -4.75
CA PHE A 159 2.80 12.70 -6.17
C PHE A 159 2.85 11.44 -7.05
N ALA A 160 3.48 10.36 -6.58
CA ALA A 160 3.51 9.09 -7.29
C ALA A 160 2.11 8.49 -7.52
N GLN A 161 1.15 8.71 -6.60
CA GLN A 161 -0.25 8.30 -6.78
C GLN A 161 -0.92 9.03 -7.97
N TYR A 162 -0.43 10.22 -8.32
CA TYR A 162 -0.91 10.99 -9.48
C TYR A 162 -0.06 10.75 -10.74
N GLY A 163 0.81 9.73 -10.74
CA GLY A 163 1.67 9.38 -11.87
C GLY A 163 2.90 10.28 -12.05
N MET A 164 3.18 11.16 -11.08
CA MET A 164 4.36 12.04 -11.09
C MET A 164 5.51 11.35 -10.37
N THR A 165 6.37 10.65 -11.13
CA THR A 165 7.49 9.85 -10.56
C THR A 165 8.83 10.55 -10.58
N SER A 166 8.95 11.71 -11.25
CA SER A 166 10.16 12.52 -11.31
C SER A 166 9.91 13.90 -10.70
N ILE A 167 10.27 14.03 -9.42
CA ILE A 167 10.31 15.29 -8.68
C ILE A 167 11.68 15.42 -8.02
#